data_0b1e42ec2c2efb06ddd92ce23460fd9b
#
_entry.id   0b1e42ec2c2efb06ddd92ce23460fd9b
#
_cell.length_a   1.000
_cell.length_b   1.000
_cell.length_c   1.000
_cell.angle_alpha   90.00
_cell.angle_beta   90.00
_cell.angle_gamma   90.00
#
_symmetry.space_group_name_H-M   'P 1'
#
loop_
_entity.id
_entity.type
_entity.pdbx_description
1 polymer ?
#
loop_
_entity_poly.entity_id
_entity_poly.type
_entity_poly.pdbx_seq_one_letter_code
_entity_poly.pdbx_strand_id
1 'polypeptide(L)'
;MRHTKFALAVLTAALLTACGGGTSPAGGDQTTKLTFTNMVSFGDSLSDVGTYRVGAVAAAGGGKFTINGDSSAKNVDLNGKIWLDFMAAQLKLPAPCAAQTGLQGDASLGFNVPIVNHPNCFNYAQGGSRVINPIGPGNAATGSPIGEMR
;
A
#
# COMPACT_ATOMS: atom_id res chain seq x y z
N MET A 1 37.76 45.62 21.36
CA MET A 1 37.50 44.69 20.23
C MET A 1 37.64 43.20 20.57
N ARG A 2 38.35 42.74 21.59
CA ARG A 2 38.45 41.31 21.94
C ARG A 2 37.15 40.74 22.59
N HIS A 3 36.45 41.54 23.37
CA HIS A 3 35.26 41.10 24.10
C HIS A 3 34.01 40.93 23.20
N THR A 4 33.89 41.72 22.14
CA THR A 4 32.79 41.60 21.17
C THR A 4 32.83 40.33 20.33
N LYS A 5 34.04 39.82 20.05
CA LYS A 5 34.22 38.56 19.32
C LYS A 5 33.83 37.33 20.19
N PHE A 6 34.11 37.40 21.50
CA PHE A 6 33.71 36.37 22.45
C PHE A 6 32.19 36.33 22.64
N ALA A 7 31.55 37.48 22.77
CA ALA A 7 30.10 37.55 22.90
C ALA A 7 29.36 37.00 21.68
N LEU A 8 29.90 37.27 20.47
CA LEU A 8 29.31 36.76 19.24
C LEU A 8 29.49 35.23 19.11
N ALA A 9 30.65 34.68 19.53
CA ALA A 9 30.88 33.24 19.50
C ALA A 9 30.01 32.48 20.50
N VAL A 10 29.74 33.05 21.67
CA VAL A 10 28.82 32.43 22.67
C VAL A 10 27.37 32.48 22.19
N LEU A 11 26.96 33.56 21.52
CA LEU A 11 25.62 33.70 20.99
C LEU A 11 25.36 32.70 19.85
N THR A 12 26.31 32.50 18.95
CA THR A 12 26.21 31.50 17.88
C THR A 12 26.22 30.07 18.40
N ALA A 13 26.96 29.75 19.45
CA ALA A 13 26.94 28.43 20.08
C ALA A 13 25.59 28.14 20.76
N ALA A 14 24.97 29.16 21.39
CA ALA A 14 23.65 29.00 22.00
C ALA A 14 22.53 28.81 20.98
N LEU A 15 22.63 29.39 19.79
CA LEU A 15 21.65 29.20 18.71
C LEU A 15 21.78 27.83 18.03
N LEU A 16 22.96 27.22 18.02
CA LEU A 16 23.18 25.89 17.48
C LEU A 16 22.65 24.78 18.41
N THR A 17 22.56 25.01 19.71
CA THR A 17 21.98 24.05 20.66
C THR A 17 20.46 24.10 20.70
N ALA A 18 19.83 25.16 20.21
CA ALA A 18 18.37 25.26 20.14
C ALA A 18 17.75 24.40 19.02
N CYS A 19 18.55 24.00 18.02
CA CYS A 19 18.13 23.06 16.97
C CYS A 19 18.65 21.62 17.17
N GLY A 20 19.54 21.40 18.13
CA GLY A 20 19.98 20.09 18.54
C GLY A 20 18.93 19.51 19.50
N GLY A 21 18.06 18.68 18.99
CA GLY A 21 17.14 17.94 19.83
C GLY A 21 17.91 17.30 20.98
N GLY A 22 17.54 17.63 22.21
CA GLY A 22 18.09 17.01 23.38
C GLY A 22 18.01 15.50 23.23
N THR A 23 19.01 14.82 23.71
CA THR A 23 19.08 13.35 23.88
C THR A 23 18.10 12.82 24.94
N SER A 24 17.07 13.57 25.28
CA SER A 24 15.87 12.95 25.82
C SER A 24 15.32 12.10 24.68
N PRO A 25 15.05 10.83 24.87
CA PRO A 25 14.21 10.11 23.95
C PRO A 25 12.85 10.82 23.97
N ALA A 26 12.72 11.82 23.09
CA ALA A 26 11.45 12.46 22.78
C ALA A 26 10.52 11.48 22.01
N GLY A 27 10.93 10.22 21.95
CA GLY A 27 10.07 9.10 21.72
C GLY A 27 9.40 8.71 23.02
N GLY A 28 8.42 9.48 23.47
CA GLY A 28 7.41 8.90 24.35
C GLY A 28 6.96 7.59 23.71
N ASP A 29 6.50 6.65 24.51
CA ASP A 29 6.00 5.37 24.06
C ASP A 29 5.12 5.57 22.82
N GLN A 30 5.69 5.32 21.64
CA GLN A 30 5.03 5.41 20.32
C GLN A 30 4.14 4.18 20.09
N THR A 31 4.09 3.28 21.07
CA THR A 31 3.21 2.11 21.00
C THR A 31 1.78 2.61 20.96
N THR A 32 1.11 2.29 19.90
CA THR A 32 -0.31 2.62 19.76
C THR A 32 -1.08 1.94 20.88
N LYS A 33 -1.61 2.74 21.81
CA LYS A 33 -2.49 2.25 22.89
C LYS A 33 -3.88 1.87 22.40
N LEU A 34 -4.14 2.15 21.11
CA LEU A 34 -5.40 1.81 20.47
C LEU A 34 -5.33 0.40 19.89
N THR A 35 -6.38 -0.36 20.13
CA THR A 35 -6.56 -1.66 19.49
C THR A 35 -7.44 -1.47 18.28
N PHE A 36 -6.92 -1.83 17.11
CA PHE A 36 -7.68 -1.83 15.87
C PHE A 36 -8.26 -3.22 15.65
N THR A 37 -9.47 -3.28 15.12
CA THR A 37 -10.14 -4.55 14.78
C THR A 37 -10.15 -4.82 13.29
N ASN A 38 -10.15 -3.77 12.48
CA ASN A 38 -10.17 -3.85 11.03
C ASN A 38 -9.38 -2.69 10.40
N MET A 39 -8.96 -2.91 9.17
CA MET A 39 -8.38 -1.89 8.31
C MET A 39 -9.20 -1.83 7.02
N VAL A 40 -9.75 -0.65 6.72
CA VAL A 40 -10.44 -0.39 5.45
C VAL A 40 -9.50 0.39 4.55
N SER A 41 -9.36 -0.03 3.31
CA SER A 41 -8.46 0.60 2.35
C SER A 41 -9.11 0.79 0.99
N PHE A 42 -8.77 1.91 0.35
CA PHE A 42 -9.19 2.31 -0.98
C PHE A 42 -7.96 2.68 -1.80
N GLY A 43 -8.10 2.73 -3.09
CA GLY A 43 -7.01 3.17 -3.96
C GLY A 43 -6.96 2.46 -5.30
N ASP A 44 -5.82 2.56 -5.92
CA ASP A 44 -5.48 1.96 -7.20
C ASP A 44 -4.60 0.69 -7.04
N SER A 45 -3.84 0.36 -8.07
CA SER A 45 -2.95 -0.81 -8.09
C SER A 45 -1.94 -0.85 -6.95
N LEU A 46 -1.50 0.30 -6.42
CA LEU A 46 -0.53 0.34 -5.31
C LEU A 46 -1.12 -0.11 -3.98
N SER A 47 -2.45 -0.11 -3.88
CA SER A 47 -3.20 -0.51 -2.69
C SER A 47 -4.08 -1.74 -2.92
N ASP A 48 -4.11 -2.29 -4.15
CA ASP A 48 -4.91 -3.47 -4.49
C ASP A 48 -4.22 -4.75 -3.98
N VAL A 49 -4.88 -5.43 -3.05
CA VAL A 49 -4.36 -6.66 -2.43
C VAL A 49 -4.73 -7.93 -3.19
N GLY A 50 -5.35 -7.81 -4.36
CA GLY A 50 -5.61 -8.95 -5.21
C GLY A 50 -7.01 -9.02 -5.81
N THR A 51 -7.66 -7.89 -6.09
CA THR A 51 -8.97 -7.82 -6.76
C THR A 51 -8.99 -8.62 -8.06
N TYR A 52 -7.91 -8.56 -8.85
CA TYR A 52 -7.78 -9.28 -10.11
C TYR A 52 -6.93 -10.55 -10.03
N ARG A 53 -6.59 -11.02 -8.82
CA ARG A 53 -5.77 -12.22 -8.61
C ARG A 53 -6.62 -13.48 -8.75
N VAL A 54 -7.19 -13.69 -9.94
CA VAL A 54 -8.06 -14.80 -10.30
C VAL A 54 -7.74 -15.32 -11.70
N GLY A 55 -8.17 -16.54 -12.00
CA GLY A 55 -8.05 -17.13 -13.33
C GLY A 55 -6.63 -17.08 -13.90
N ALA A 56 -6.50 -16.69 -15.17
CA ALA A 56 -5.24 -16.60 -15.89
C ALA A 56 -4.27 -15.58 -15.26
N VAL A 57 -4.79 -14.50 -14.67
CA VAL A 57 -3.96 -13.48 -13.99
C VAL A 57 -3.27 -14.08 -12.77
N ALA A 58 -3.99 -14.82 -11.95
CA ALA A 58 -3.41 -15.52 -10.80
C ALA A 58 -2.40 -16.59 -11.23
N ALA A 59 -2.72 -17.34 -12.27
CA ALA A 59 -1.82 -18.38 -12.82
C ALA A 59 -0.48 -17.79 -13.31
N ALA A 60 -0.51 -16.56 -13.82
CA ALA A 60 0.69 -15.83 -14.23
C ALA A 60 1.43 -15.13 -13.07
N GLY A 61 0.98 -15.30 -11.80
CA GLY A 61 1.55 -14.61 -10.64
C GLY A 61 1.19 -13.13 -10.54
N GLY A 62 0.18 -12.68 -11.28
CA GLY A 62 -0.27 -11.28 -11.32
C GLY A 62 -1.43 -10.98 -10.37
N GLY A 63 -2.05 -9.82 -10.57
CA GLY A 63 -3.25 -9.37 -9.85
C GLY A 63 -2.97 -8.64 -8.53
N LYS A 64 -1.71 -8.45 -8.19
CA LYS A 64 -1.27 -7.63 -7.06
C LYS A 64 -0.03 -6.85 -7.48
N PHE A 65 -0.03 -5.55 -7.26
CA PHE A 65 1.12 -4.72 -7.63
C PHE A 65 2.22 -4.86 -6.59
N THR A 66 3.21 -5.69 -6.89
CA THR A 66 4.38 -5.89 -6.04
C THR A 66 5.66 -5.69 -6.83
N ILE A 67 6.71 -5.21 -6.17
CA ILE A 67 8.04 -5.07 -6.81
C ILE A 67 8.70 -6.44 -6.99
N ASN A 68 8.46 -7.36 -6.05
CA ASN A 68 9.16 -8.62 -5.96
C ASN A 68 8.36 -9.82 -6.51
N GLY A 69 7.11 -9.63 -6.91
CA GLY A 69 6.26 -10.76 -7.29
C GLY A 69 6.06 -11.77 -6.15
N ASP A 70 5.56 -12.95 -6.48
CA ASP A 70 5.21 -13.95 -5.47
C ASP A 70 6.39 -14.82 -5.02
N SER A 71 7.49 -14.86 -5.77
CA SER A 71 8.60 -15.77 -5.49
C SER A 71 9.99 -15.21 -5.82
N SER A 72 10.11 -13.95 -6.17
CA SER A 72 11.35 -13.34 -6.65
C SER A 72 12.14 -12.53 -5.63
N ALA A 73 11.59 -12.28 -4.44
CA ALA A 73 12.29 -11.54 -3.41
C ALA A 73 13.42 -12.37 -2.80
N LYS A 74 14.58 -11.75 -2.55
CA LYS A 74 15.68 -12.38 -1.81
C LYS A 74 15.26 -12.75 -0.37
N ASN A 75 14.40 -11.93 0.24
CA ASN A 75 13.75 -12.26 1.49
C ASN A 75 12.34 -12.75 1.16
N VAL A 76 12.07 -14.01 1.42
CA VAL A 76 10.77 -14.68 1.17
C VAL A 76 9.61 -14.01 1.89
N ASP A 77 9.87 -13.35 3.03
CA ASP A 77 8.84 -12.62 3.77
C ASP A 77 8.30 -11.39 3.03
N LEU A 78 9.01 -10.93 2.00
CA LEU A 78 8.62 -9.81 1.15
C LEU A 78 7.89 -10.24 -0.13
N ASN A 79 7.82 -11.56 -0.40
CA ASN A 79 7.18 -12.06 -1.61
C ASN A 79 5.70 -11.73 -1.63
N GLY A 80 5.25 -11.17 -2.75
CA GLY A 80 3.84 -10.87 -2.99
C GLY A 80 3.22 -9.86 -2.02
N LYS A 81 4.01 -9.08 -1.26
CA LYS A 81 3.52 -8.11 -0.28
C LYS A 81 3.56 -6.68 -0.81
N ILE A 82 2.57 -5.90 -0.42
CA ILE A 82 2.49 -4.46 -0.62
C ILE A 82 2.47 -3.76 0.75
N TRP A 83 2.49 -2.45 0.76
CA TRP A 83 2.54 -1.65 2.00
C TRP A 83 1.40 -1.96 2.98
N LEU A 84 0.22 -2.32 2.50
CA LEU A 84 -0.93 -2.70 3.34
C LEU A 84 -0.69 -3.98 4.13
N ASP A 85 0.01 -4.96 3.56
CA ASP A 85 0.37 -6.19 4.27
C ASP A 85 1.25 -5.90 5.49
N PHE A 86 2.22 -4.98 5.32
CA PHE A 86 3.11 -4.56 6.42
C PHE A 86 2.38 -3.72 7.46
N MET A 87 1.50 -2.81 7.03
CA MET A 87 0.70 -2.01 7.94
C MET A 87 -0.24 -2.88 8.77
N ALA A 88 -0.94 -3.83 8.15
CA ALA A 88 -1.80 -4.76 8.88
C ALA A 88 -1.00 -5.57 9.93
N ALA A 89 0.16 -6.08 9.55
CA ALA A 89 1.03 -6.82 10.47
C ALA A 89 1.50 -5.93 11.64
N GLN A 90 1.88 -4.68 11.39
CA GLN A 90 2.28 -3.72 12.43
C GLN A 90 1.13 -3.42 13.40
N LEU A 91 -0.10 -3.34 12.90
CA LEU A 91 -1.31 -3.12 13.70
C LEU A 91 -1.85 -4.41 14.32
N LYS A 92 -1.19 -5.56 14.12
CA LYS A 92 -1.61 -6.89 14.57
C LYS A 92 -2.98 -7.31 14.04
N LEU A 93 -3.30 -6.86 12.82
CA LEU A 93 -4.50 -7.23 12.09
C LEU A 93 -4.23 -8.44 11.19
N PRO A 94 -5.29 -9.19 10.81
CA PRO A 94 -5.20 -10.18 9.76
C PRO A 94 -4.67 -9.58 8.44
N ALA A 95 -4.08 -10.41 7.59
CA ALA A 95 -3.68 -9.98 6.26
C ALA A 95 -4.90 -9.40 5.49
N PRO A 96 -4.74 -8.24 4.82
CA PRO A 96 -5.83 -7.62 4.09
C PRO A 96 -6.27 -8.49 2.91
N CYS A 97 -7.56 -8.49 2.62
CA CYS A 97 -8.13 -9.19 1.48
C CYS A 97 -9.06 -8.29 0.67
N ALA A 98 -9.16 -8.54 -0.63
CA ALA A 98 -9.97 -7.75 -1.55
C ALA A 98 -11.47 -7.94 -1.27
N ALA A 99 -12.22 -6.85 -1.18
CA ALA A 99 -13.68 -6.87 -0.96
C ALA A 99 -14.41 -7.55 -2.12
N GLN A 100 -13.84 -7.51 -3.30
CA GLN A 100 -14.32 -8.23 -4.48
C GLN A 100 -13.14 -8.85 -5.23
N THR A 101 -13.40 -9.97 -5.90
CA THR A 101 -12.47 -10.57 -6.86
C THR A 101 -13.21 -10.93 -8.14
N GLY A 102 -12.56 -10.81 -9.28
CA GLY A 102 -13.15 -11.19 -10.58
C GLY A 102 -12.44 -10.52 -11.76
N LEU A 103 -12.87 -10.89 -12.97
CA LEU A 103 -12.43 -10.30 -14.23
C LEU A 103 -13.59 -10.29 -15.21
N GLN A 104 -13.74 -9.19 -15.96
CA GLN A 104 -14.80 -9.01 -16.97
C GLN A 104 -14.20 -8.86 -18.38
N GLY A 105 -13.19 -9.65 -18.69
CA GLY A 105 -12.46 -9.59 -19.95
C GLY A 105 -12.78 -10.72 -20.93
N ASP A 106 -11.83 -10.99 -21.81
CA ASP A 106 -11.97 -11.99 -22.86
C ASP A 106 -11.97 -13.41 -22.31
N ALA A 107 -13.09 -14.10 -22.44
CA ALA A 107 -13.26 -15.48 -21.97
C ALA A 107 -12.33 -16.46 -22.71
N SER A 108 -12.04 -16.22 -23.99
CA SER A 108 -11.18 -17.10 -24.79
C SER A 108 -9.72 -17.07 -24.31
N LEU A 109 -9.34 -15.99 -23.65
CA LEU A 109 -8.01 -15.79 -23.05
C LEU A 109 -7.97 -16.12 -21.55
N GLY A 110 -9.10 -16.59 -20.97
CA GLY A 110 -9.18 -16.89 -19.54
C GLY A 110 -9.34 -15.66 -18.63
N PHE A 111 -9.71 -14.50 -19.18
CA PHE A 111 -9.90 -13.26 -18.45
C PHE A 111 -11.37 -12.97 -18.10
N ASN A 112 -12.25 -13.96 -18.20
CA ASN A 112 -13.62 -13.84 -17.72
C ASN A 112 -13.83 -14.74 -16.50
N VAL A 113 -13.79 -14.15 -15.33
CA VAL A 113 -13.97 -14.83 -14.05
C VAL A 113 -15.10 -14.13 -13.30
N PRO A 114 -16.11 -14.88 -12.82
CA PRO A 114 -17.24 -14.28 -12.11
C PRO A 114 -16.80 -13.40 -10.96
N ILE A 115 -17.51 -12.28 -10.77
CA ILE A 115 -17.27 -11.39 -9.63
C ILE A 115 -17.80 -12.06 -8.37
N VAL A 116 -16.94 -12.15 -7.37
CA VAL A 116 -17.26 -12.70 -6.05
C VAL A 116 -17.06 -11.59 -5.01
N ASN A 117 -18.08 -11.37 -4.17
CA ASN A 117 -18.01 -10.46 -3.04
C ASN A 117 -17.52 -11.21 -1.81
N HIS A 118 -16.62 -10.56 -1.05
CA HIS A 118 -16.04 -11.08 0.18
C HIS A 118 -16.43 -10.18 1.36
N PRO A 119 -17.56 -10.44 2.06
CA PRO A 119 -18.14 -9.51 3.03
C PRO A 119 -17.25 -9.23 4.25
N ASN A 120 -16.26 -10.07 4.51
CA ASN A 120 -15.30 -9.89 5.61
C ASN A 120 -13.95 -9.31 5.14
N CYS A 121 -13.85 -8.86 3.89
CA CYS A 121 -12.68 -8.24 3.29
C CYS A 121 -12.97 -6.77 3.03
N PHE A 122 -12.04 -5.89 3.43
CA PHE A 122 -12.27 -4.45 3.45
C PHE A 122 -11.28 -3.65 2.59
N ASN A 123 -10.60 -4.31 1.67
CA ASN A 123 -9.82 -3.62 0.66
C ASN A 123 -10.66 -3.40 -0.59
N TYR A 124 -11.01 -2.15 -0.85
CA TYR A 124 -11.79 -1.68 -2.00
C TYR A 124 -10.92 -1.06 -3.10
N ALA A 125 -9.60 -1.18 -2.98
CA ALA A 125 -8.70 -0.71 -4.01
C ALA A 125 -8.79 -1.63 -5.23
N GLN A 126 -8.69 -1.03 -6.41
CA GLN A 126 -8.70 -1.77 -7.68
C GLN A 126 -7.61 -1.23 -8.61
N GLY A 127 -6.81 -2.12 -9.18
CA GLY A 127 -5.86 -1.76 -10.22
C GLY A 127 -6.53 -0.98 -11.34
N GLY A 128 -5.89 0.10 -11.83
CA GLY A 128 -6.44 0.95 -12.86
C GLY A 128 -7.49 1.97 -12.39
N SER A 129 -7.91 1.96 -11.12
CA SER A 129 -8.86 2.94 -10.59
C SER A 129 -8.39 4.38 -10.76
N ARG A 130 -9.32 5.27 -11.04
CA ARG A 130 -9.09 6.71 -11.22
C ARG A 130 -10.08 7.51 -10.38
N VAL A 131 -9.68 8.72 -10.00
CA VAL A 131 -10.48 9.60 -9.15
C VAL A 131 -11.72 10.15 -9.90
N ILE A 132 -11.57 10.47 -11.17
CA ILE A 132 -12.62 11.14 -11.96
C ILE A 132 -13.23 10.22 -13.01
N ASN A 133 -12.42 9.41 -13.68
CA ASN A 133 -12.90 8.50 -14.72
C ASN A 133 -13.12 7.10 -14.13
N PRO A 134 -14.37 6.59 -14.11
CA PRO A 134 -14.65 5.26 -13.58
C PRO A 134 -14.09 4.12 -14.44
N ILE A 135 -13.62 4.42 -15.67
CA ILE A 135 -13.09 3.42 -16.59
C ILE A 135 -11.56 3.45 -16.54
N GLY A 136 -10.95 2.39 -16.01
CA GLY A 136 -9.51 2.21 -15.99
C GLY A 136 -8.95 1.69 -17.33
N PRO A 137 -7.63 1.74 -17.52
CA PRO A 137 -6.98 1.33 -18.78
C PRO A 137 -7.10 -0.17 -19.08
N GLY A 138 -7.28 -0.99 -18.07
CA GLY A 138 -7.46 -2.45 -18.22
C GLY A 138 -8.92 -2.88 -18.40
N ASN A 139 -9.87 -1.94 -18.46
CA ASN A 139 -11.28 -2.26 -18.61
C ASN A 139 -11.62 -2.68 -20.05
N ALA A 140 -12.53 -3.64 -20.22
CA ALA A 140 -12.96 -4.12 -21.53
C ALA A 140 -13.56 -3.03 -22.41
N ALA A 141 -14.20 -2.01 -21.85
CA ALA A 141 -14.74 -0.86 -22.58
C ALA A 141 -13.65 0.01 -23.26
N THR A 142 -12.40 -0.12 -22.85
CA THR A 142 -11.23 0.53 -23.47
C THR A 142 -10.51 -0.37 -24.47
N GLY A 143 -11.06 -1.55 -24.77
CA GLY A 143 -10.46 -2.55 -25.65
C GLY A 143 -9.43 -3.44 -24.99
N SER A 144 -9.27 -3.38 -23.67
CA SER A 144 -8.38 -4.28 -22.94
C SER A 144 -8.98 -5.69 -22.86
N PRO A 145 -8.20 -6.75 -23.17
CA PRO A 145 -8.68 -8.12 -23.04
C PRO A 145 -8.82 -8.56 -21.58
N ILE A 146 -8.15 -7.90 -20.63
CA ILE A 146 -8.13 -8.30 -19.21
C ILE A 146 -9.47 -8.01 -18.53
N GLY A 147 -10.11 -6.88 -18.84
CA GLY A 147 -11.43 -6.55 -18.32
C GLY A 147 -11.44 -6.28 -16.82
N GLU A 148 -10.74 -5.25 -16.39
CA GLU A 148 -10.86 -4.75 -15.02
C GLU A 148 -12.32 -4.44 -14.68
N MET A 149 -12.74 -4.80 -13.46
CA MET A 149 -14.06 -4.48 -12.93
C MET A 149 -14.24 -2.98 -12.72
N ARG A 150 -15.48 -2.53 -12.52
CA ARG A 150 -15.83 -1.15 -12.17
C ARG A 150 -16.25 -1.06 -10.72
#